data_3095ebcb1df5962982ef4adb05c48245
#
_entry.id   3095ebcb1df5962982ef4adb05c48245
#
_cell.length_a   1.000
_cell.length_b   1.000
_cell.length_c   1.000
_cell.angle_alpha   90.00
_cell.angle_beta   90.00
_cell.angle_gamma   90.00
#
_symmetry.space_group_name_H-M   'P 1'
#
loop_
_entity.id
_entity.type
_entity.pdbx_description
1 polymer ?
#
loop_
_entity_poly.entity_id
_entity_poly.type
_entity_poly.pdbx_seq_one_letter_code
_entity_poly.pdbx_strand_id
1 'polypeptide(L)'
;DTLESRGLGDVYKRQTLNSVNKTISENKELKINVNSNIVLEKDDTLNLPSISNIFNYEDMRGAADSFALKKKYHDEKLLNQITSKNIDIREEIIFLERLRYETYGSKPFKGIIKNIENKWFKRLEVLKLKKQKDSKDLFYFTLTHFFIDLVNSKMWKSNNSHLKNITSKDNISKFYNTL
;
A
#
# COMPACT_ATOMS: atom_id res chain seq x y z
N ASP A 1 15.64 -28.05 -12.74
CA ASP A 1 14.80 -26.86 -12.97
C ASP A 1 15.50 -25.96 -13.97
N THR A 2 15.07 -26.08 -15.22
CA THR A 2 15.66 -25.35 -16.34
C THR A 2 15.27 -23.86 -16.31
N LEU A 3 16.13 -23.01 -16.86
CA LEU A 3 15.87 -21.56 -17.03
C LEU A 3 14.53 -21.28 -17.73
N GLU A 4 14.08 -22.18 -18.61
CA GLU A 4 12.79 -22.14 -19.30
C GLU A 4 11.59 -22.26 -18.35
N SER A 5 11.66 -23.13 -17.33
CA SER A 5 10.54 -23.28 -16.37
C SER A 5 10.37 -22.06 -15.47
N ARG A 6 11.48 -21.38 -15.14
CA ARG A 6 11.43 -20.11 -14.39
C ARG A 6 10.82 -18.99 -15.23
N GLY A 7 11.19 -18.89 -16.50
CA GLY A 7 10.61 -17.91 -17.44
C GLY A 7 9.11 -18.10 -17.62
N LEU A 8 8.64 -19.35 -17.75
CA LEU A 8 7.21 -19.64 -17.89
C LEU A 8 6.40 -19.24 -16.64
N GLY A 9 6.94 -19.55 -15.45
CA GLY A 9 6.31 -19.16 -14.19
C GLY A 9 6.15 -17.62 -14.04
N ASP A 10 7.12 -16.85 -14.49
CA ASP A 10 7.06 -15.39 -14.44
C ASP A 10 6.06 -14.80 -15.44
N VAL A 11 5.90 -15.43 -16.62
CA VAL A 11 4.87 -15.04 -17.60
C VAL A 11 3.47 -15.26 -17.01
N TYR A 12 3.20 -16.41 -16.41
CA TYR A 12 1.91 -16.69 -15.78
C TYR A 12 1.60 -15.74 -14.62
N LYS A 13 2.58 -15.43 -13.77
CA LYS A 13 2.42 -14.46 -12.69
C LYS A 13 2.02 -13.08 -13.22
N ARG A 14 2.68 -12.60 -14.29
CA ARG A 14 2.33 -11.31 -14.93
C ARG A 14 0.94 -11.29 -15.52
N GLN A 15 0.55 -12.36 -16.21
CA GLN A 15 -0.80 -12.50 -16.78
C GLN A 15 -1.86 -12.48 -15.69
N THR A 16 -1.64 -13.22 -14.60
CA THR A 16 -2.54 -13.24 -13.44
C THR A 16 -2.66 -11.85 -12.81
N LEU A 17 -1.54 -11.14 -12.60
CA LEU A 17 -1.57 -9.78 -12.07
C LEU A 17 -2.40 -8.86 -12.97
N ASN A 18 -2.16 -8.86 -14.26
CA ASN A 18 -2.91 -8.02 -15.20
C ASN A 18 -4.42 -8.34 -15.18
N SER A 19 -4.81 -9.62 -15.23
CA SER A 19 -6.21 -10.02 -15.24
C SER A 19 -6.94 -9.64 -13.97
N VAL A 20 -6.34 -9.93 -12.81
CA VAL A 20 -6.92 -9.59 -11.50
C VAL A 20 -7.07 -8.09 -11.35
N ASN A 21 -6.04 -7.32 -11.70
CA ASN A 21 -6.06 -5.86 -11.52
C ASN A 21 -7.02 -5.15 -12.48
N LYS A 22 -7.18 -5.65 -13.72
CA LYS A 22 -8.23 -5.17 -14.64
C LYS A 22 -9.64 -5.40 -14.06
N THR A 23 -9.84 -6.55 -13.43
CA THR A 23 -11.12 -6.87 -12.79
C THR A 23 -11.40 -5.98 -11.58
N ILE A 24 -10.40 -5.77 -10.71
CA ILE A 24 -10.54 -4.92 -9.51
C ILE A 24 -10.82 -3.47 -9.90
N SER A 25 -10.04 -2.93 -10.85
CA SER A 25 -10.16 -1.54 -11.29
C SER A 25 -11.36 -1.28 -12.19
N GLU A 26 -11.99 -2.34 -12.73
CA GLU A 26 -13.00 -2.27 -13.80
C GLU A 26 -12.47 -1.53 -15.07
N ASN A 27 -11.13 -1.47 -15.19
CA ASN A 27 -10.45 -0.81 -16.29
C ASN A 27 -9.71 -1.83 -17.17
N LYS A 28 -10.22 -2.05 -18.39
CA LYS A 28 -9.65 -2.98 -19.37
C LYS A 28 -8.30 -2.54 -19.92
N GLU A 29 -8.02 -1.23 -19.90
CA GLU A 29 -6.79 -0.65 -20.42
C GLU A 29 -5.64 -0.68 -19.41
N LEU A 30 -5.92 -1.00 -18.13
CA LEU A 30 -4.90 -1.09 -17.10
C LEU A 30 -3.83 -2.11 -17.48
N LYS A 31 -2.56 -1.71 -17.36
CA LYS A 31 -1.39 -2.54 -17.69
C LYS A 31 -0.40 -2.59 -16.52
N ILE A 32 0.13 -3.78 -16.27
CA ILE A 32 1.21 -3.99 -15.30
C ILE A 32 2.40 -4.56 -16.05
N ASN A 33 3.50 -3.84 -16.04
CA ASN A 33 4.78 -4.24 -16.62
C ASN A 33 5.78 -4.57 -15.50
N VAL A 34 6.62 -5.58 -15.72
CA VAL A 34 7.66 -5.99 -14.76
C VAL A 34 9.00 -5.87 -15.47
N ASN A 35 9.49 -4.65 -15.60
CA ASN A 35 10.71 -4.31 -16.36
C ASN A 35 11.35 -2.99 -15.88
N SER A 36 11.01 -2.53 -14.69
CA SER A 36 11.53 -1.28 -14.12
C SER A 36 12.52 -1.56 -12.98
N ASN A 37 13.29 -0.58 -12.58
CA ASN A 37 14.11 -0.63 -11.37
C ASN A 37 13.38 -0.08 -10.13
N ILE A 38 12.27 0.63 -10.36
CA ILE A 38 11.44 1.24 -9.30
C ILE A 38 9.97 1.03 -9.62
N VAL A 39 9.13 1.19 -8.60
CA VAL A 39 7.67 1.25 -8.79
C VAL A 39 7.32 2.61 -9.39
N LEU A 40 6.78 2.62 -10.60
CA LEU A 40 6.40 3.83 -11.32
C LEU A 40 4.99 3.72 -11.89
N GLU A 41 4.13 4.66 -11.51
CA GLU A 41 2.77 4.81 -12.03
C GLU A 41 2.77 5.88 -13.13
N LYS A 42 2.22 5.54 -14.29
CA LYS A 42 1.98 6.50 -15.37
C LYS A 42 0.67 6.15 -16.08
N ASP A 43 -0.26 7.07 -16.08
CA ASP A 43 -1.61 6.86 -16.63
C ASP A 43 -2.20 5.51 -16.14
N ASP A 44 -2.65 4.64 -17.03
CA ASP A 44 -3.18 3.32 -16.71
C ASP A 44 -2.11 2.23 -16.68
N THR A 45 -0.84 2.62 -16.59
CA THR A 45 0.28 1.69 -16.56
C THR A 45 1.02 1.75 -15.24
N LEU A 46 1.22 0.59 -14.62
CA LEU A 46 2.11 0.39 -13.47
C LEU A 46 3.35 -0.36 -13.93
N ASN A 47 4.52 0.24 -13.77
CA ASN A 47 5.79 -0.43 -13.98
C ASN A 47 6.35 -0.87 -12.63
N LEU A 48 6.70 -2.14 -12.51
CA LEU A 48 7.19 -2.77 -11.29
C LEU A 48 8.61 -3.27 -11.49
N PRO A 49 9.41 -3.31 -10.42
CA PRO A 49 10.71 -3.97 -10.43
C PRO A 49 10.57 -5.46 -10.71
N SER A 50 11.61 -6.04 -11.30
CA SER A 50 11.75 -7.49 -11.38
C SER A 50 11.90 -8.10 -9.99
N ILE A 51 11.45 -9.36 -9.85
CA ILE A 51 11.56 -10.09 -8.57
C ILE A 51 13.04 -10.21 -8.18
N SER A 52 13.34 -9.86 -6.97
CA SER A 52 14.68 -9.90 -6.37
C SER A 52 14.58 -10.19 -4.88
N ASN A 53 15.71 -10.27 -4.18
CA ASN A 53 15.74 -10.42 -2.72
C ASN A 53 15.14 -9.22 -1.98
N ILE A 54 15.11 -8.04 -2.64
CA ILE A 54 14.58 -6.79 -2.07
C ILE A 54 13.10 -6.59 -2.42
N PHE A 55 12.67 -7.04 -3.62
CA PHE A 55 11.30 -6.89 -4.12
C PHE A 55 10.76 -8.24 -4.57
N ASN A 56 9.94 -8.86 -3.73
CA ASN A 56 9.40 -10.19 -3.97
C ASN A 56 8.00 -10.13 -4.61
N TYR A 57 7.41 -11.32 -4.86
CA TYR A 57 6.11 -11.42 -5.49
C TYR A 57 4.96 -10.84 -4.64
N GLU A 58 5.08 -10.88 -3.31
CA GLU A 58 4.08 -10.28 -2.41
C GLU A 58 4.12 -8.75 -2.49
N ASP A 59 5.31 -8.15 -2.59
CA ASP A 59 5.47 -6.71 -2.82
C ASP A 59 4.83 -6.29 -4.15
N MET A 60 5.06 -7.09 -5.18
CA MET A 60 4.47 -6.89 -6.50
C MET A 60 2.94 -6.93 -6.44
N ARG A 61 2.37 -7.91 -5.74
CA ARG A 61 0.94 -8.02 -5.51
C ARG A 61 0.39 -6.82 -4.76
N GLY A 62 1.00 -6.44 -3.65
CA GLY A 62 0.57 -5.29 -2.85
C GLY A 62 0.61 -3.97 -3.62
N ALA A 63 1.64 -3.75 -4.45
CA ALA A 63 1.74 -2.57 -5.30
C ALA A 63 0.67 -2.57 -6.41
N ALA A 64 0.47 -3.71 -7.07
CA ALA A 64 -0.50 -3.85 -8.14
C ALA A 64 -1.95 -3.68 -7.62
N ASP A 65 -2.30 -4.32 -6.52
CA ASP A 65 -3.63 -4.22 -5.91
C ASP A 65 -3.91 -2.77 -5.45
N SER A 66 -2.92 -2.10 -4.84
CA SER A 66 -3.03 -0.67 -4.48
C SER A 66 -3.30 0.22 -5.70
N PHE A 67 -2.61 -0.04 -6.81
CA PHE A 67 -2.80 0.70 -8.06
C PHE A 67 -4.20 0.48 -8.65
N ALA A 68 -4.70 -0.77 -8.67
CA ALA A 68 -6.04 -1.06 -9.15
C ALA A 68 -7.12 -0.40 -8.28
N LEU A 69 -6.97 -0.40 -6.95
CA LEU A 69 -7.87 0.29 -6.03
C LEU A 69 -7.85 1.80 -6.23
N LYS A 70 -6.66 2.38 -6.46
CA LYS A 70 -6.52 3.79 -6.83
C LYS A 70 -7.31 4.10 -8.08
N LYS A 71 -7.14 3.32 -9.15
CA LYS A 71 -7.84 3.52 -10.42
C LYS A 71 -9.36 3.46 -10.29
N LYS A 72 -9.88 2.66 -9.38
CA LYS A 72 -11.33 2.51 -9.17
C LYS A 72 -11.92 3.56 -8.25
N TYR A 73 -11.22 3.94 -7.18
CA TYR A 73 -11.82 4.70 -6.08
C TYR A 73 -11.25 6.09 -5.88
N HIS A 74 -10.17 6.45 -6.58
CA HIS A 74 -9.53 7.75 -6.46
C HIS A 74 -10.13 8.75 -7.45
N ASP A 75 -10.38 9.97 -6.97
CA ASP A 75 -10.78 11.11 -7.78
C ASP A 75 -9.67 12.18 -7.76
N GLU A 76 -8.89 12.21 -8.84
CA GLU A 76 -7.77 13.14 -9.02
C GLU A 76 -8.22 14.61 -9.01
N LYS A 77 -9.40 14.90 -9.58
CA LYS A 77 -9.91 16.28 -9.63
C LYS A 77 -10.27 16.78 -8.24
N LEU A 78 -10.97 15.94 -7.48
CA LEU A 78 -11.34 16.26 -6.10
C LEU A 78 -10.09 16.40 -5.22
N LEU A 79 -9.12 15.49 -5.35
CA LEU A 79 -7.86 15.58 -4.59
C LEU A 79 -7.12 16.89 -4.90
N ASN A 80 -6.99 17.26 -6.17
CA ASN A 80 -6.33 18.49 -6.57
C ASN A 80 -7.05 19.74 -6.06
N GLN A 81 -8.38 19.75 -6.04
CA GLN A 81 -9.16 20.85 -5.45
C GLN A 81 -8.91 21.03 -3.95
N ILE A 82 -8.81 19.91 -3.21
CA ILE A 82 -8.58 19.95 -1.76
C ILE A 82 -7.13 20.36 -1.48
N THR A 83 -6.17 19.75 -2.17
CA THR A 83 -4.73 20.01 -1.93
C THR A 83 -4.29 21.39 -2.38
N SER A 84 -4.91 21.97 -3.41
CA SER A 84 -4.62 23.35 -3.84
C SER A 84 -4.97 24.40 -2.79
N LYS A 85 -5.97 24.13 -1.96
CA LYS A 85 -6.40 25.00 -0.86
C LYS A 85 -5.63 24.78 0.44
N ASN A 86 -4.92 23.66 0.57
CA ASN A 86 -4.27 23.18 1.78
C ASN A 86 -2.84 22.75 1.47
N ILE A 87 -2.02 23.68 0.98
CA ILE A 87 -0.66 23.39 0.49
C ILE A 87 0.24 22.85 1.61
N ASP A 88 0.13 23.39 2.83
CA ASP A 88 0.99 23.03 3.96
C ASP A 88 0.81 21.57 4.42
N ILE A 89 -0.39 21.01 4.22
CA ILE A 89 -0.73 19.63 4.61
C ILE A 89 -1.04 18.75 3.41
N ARG A 90 -0.55 19.14 2.23
CA ARG A 90 -0.83 18.44 0.98
C ARG A 90 -0.42 16.96 1.01
N GLU A 91 0.76 16.66 1.54
CA GLU A 91 1.26 15.29 1.60
C GLU A 91 0.42 14.41 2.54
N GLU A 92 -0.04 14.98 3.65
CA GLU A 92 -0.93 14.33 4.60
C GLU A 92 -2.26 13.97 3.95
N ILE A 93 -2.83 14.91 3.20
CA ILE A 93 -4.09 14.69 2.45
C ILE A 93 -3.91 13.58 1.40
N ILE A 94 -2.83 13.60 0.63
CA ILE A 94 -2.51 12.55 -0.35
C ILE A 94 -2.37 11.19 0.34
N PHE A 95 -1.73 11.17 1.51
CA PHE A 95 -1.56 9.94 2.28
C PHE A 95 -2.90 9.40 2.80
N LEU A 96 -3.76 10.27 3.35
CA LEU A 96 -5.10 9.91 3.83
C LEU A 96 -5.98 9.38 2.70
N GLU A 97 -5.92 10.01 1.54
CA GLU A 97 -6.64 9.53 0.35
C GLU A 97 -6.16 8.13 -0.06
N ARG A 98 -4.86 7.87 0.00
CA ARG A 98 -4.31 6.53 -0.23
C ARG A 98 -4.84 5.52 0.77
N LEU A 99 -4.82 5.83 2.06
CA LEU A 99 -5.41 4.97 3.08
C LEU A 99 -6.89 4.71 2.82
N ARG A 100 -7.63 5.73 2.41
CA ARG A 100 -9.05 5.62 2.10
C ARG A 100 -9.31 4.60 0.98
N TYR A 101 -8.68 4.75 -0.19
CA TYR A 101 -8.97 3.82 -1.29
C TYR A 101 -8.38 2.43 -1.05
N GLU A 102 -7.25 2.29 -0.35
CA GLU A 102 -6.68 0.99 -0.01
C GLU A 102 -7.55 0.24 1.01
N THR A 103 -8.02 0.89 2.06
CA THR A 103 -8.81 0.24 3.12
C THR A 103 -10.27 0.02 2.71
N TYR A 104 -10.92 1.05 2.20
CA TYR A 104 -12.31 0.95 1.75
C TYR A 104 -12.46 0.03 0.54
N GLY A 105 -11.60 0.18 -0.46
CA GLY A 105 -11.65 -0.58 -1.69
C GLY A 105 -11.28 -2.06 -1.53
N SER A 106 -10.49 -2.41 -0.51
CA SER A 106 -10.12 -3.80 -0.24
C SER A 106 -11.21 -4.61 0.46
N LYS A 107 -12.20 -3.97 1.10
CA LYS A 107 -13.28 -4.65 1.85
C LYS A 107 -13.92 -5.84 1.13
N PRO A 108 -14.30 -5.75 -0.15
CA PRO A 108 -14.94 -6.85 -0.86
C PRO A 108 -14.01 -8.04 -1.14
N PHE A 109 -12.69 -7.85 -0.98
CA PHE A 109 -11.68 -8.77 -1.51
C PHE A 109 -10.69 -9.20 -0.43
N LYS A 110 -10.95 -10.31 0.26
CA LYS A 110 -10.09 -10.81 1.36
C LYS A 110 -8.61 -10.97 0.96
N GLY A 111 -8.32 -11.39 -0.27
CA GLY A 111 -6.95 -11.55 -0.76
C GLY A 111 -6.21 -10.22 -0.91
N ILE A 112 -6.91 -9.16 -1.32
CA ILE A 112 -6.35 -7.81 -1.47
C ILE A 112 -5.99 -7.23 -0.11
N ILE A 113 -6.85 -7.39 0.89
CA ILE A 113 -6.57 -6.93 2.27
C ILE A 113 -5.21 -7.43 2.71
N LYS A 114 -4.97 -8.75 2.59
CA LYS A 114 -3.70 -9.37 2.99
C LYS A 114 -2.51 -8.80 2.20
N ASN A 115 -2.64 -8.58 0.90
CA ASN A 115 -1.56 -8.02 0.09
C ASN A 115 -1.24 -6.56 0.48
N ILE A 116 -2.27 -5.77 0.76
CA ILE A 116 -2.12 -4.39 1.24
C ILE A 116 -1.48 -4.36 2.63
N GLU A 117 -1.92 -5.22 3.55
CA GLU A 117 -1.30 -5.36 4.88
C GLU A 117 0.19 -5.70 4.78
N ASN A 118 0.56 -6.72 4.00
CA ASN A 118 1.95 -7.12 3.82
C ASN A 118 2.81 -5.97 3.28
N LYS A 119 2.30 -5.22 2.29
CA LYS A 119 2.96 -4.02 1.75
C LYS A 119 3.23 -2.98 2.83
N TRP A 120 2.25 -2.71 3.71
CA TRP A 120 2.41 -1.76 4.80
C TRP A 120 3.35 -2.27 5.89
N PHE A 121 3.27 -3.54 6.27
CA PHE A 121 4.20 -4.14 7.23
C PHE A 121 5.65 -4.02 6.78
N LYS A 122 5.93 -4.34 5.52
CA LYS A 122 7.28 -4.21 4.98
C LYS A 122 7.79 -2.77 5.02
N ARG A 123 6.94 -1.80 4.71
CA ARG A 123 7.29 -0.38 4.84
C ARG A 123 7.65 -0.02 6.28
N LEU A 124 6.91 -0.54 7.26
CA LEU A 124 7.18 -0.33 8.68
C LEU A 124 8.51 -0.93 9.14
N GLU A 125 8.85 -2.12 8.67
CA GLU A 125 10.15 -2.74 8.96
C GLU A 125 11.29 -1.88 8.42
N VAL A 126 11.16 -1.36 7.22
CA VAL A 126 12.15 -0.44 6.64
C VAL A 126 12.29 0.84 7.46
N LEU A 127 11.19 1.40 7.94
CA LEU A 127 11.21 2.60 8.79
C LEU A 127 11.85 2.33 10.16
N LYS A 128 11.57 1.18 10.78
CA LYS A 128 12.22 0.75 12.03
C LYS A 128 13.73 0.62 11.88
N LEU A 129 14.18 0.00 10.78
CA LEU A 129 15.61 -0.20 10.51
C LEU A 129 16.35 1.14 10.32
N LYS A 130 15.71 2.15 9.77
CA LYS A 130 16.30 3.49 9.57
C LYS A 130 16.43 4.30 10.86
N LYS A 131 15.98 3.81 12.01
CA LYS A 131 15.98 4.54 13.30
C LYS A 131 15.44 5.96 13.17
N GLN A 132 14.50 6.19 12.26
CA GLN A 132 13.94 7.51 12.03
C GLN A 132 13.09 7.91 13.24
N LYS A 133 13.52 8.95 13.91
CA LYS A 133 12.77 9.64 14.97
C LYS A 133 11.82 10.69 14.38
N ASP A 134 11.51 10.59 13.08
CA ASP A 134 10.66 11.56 12.43
C ASP A 134 9.22 11.36 12.89
N SER A 135 8.66 12.40 13.49
CA SER A 135 7.27 12.43 13.96
C SER A 135 6.28 12.18 12.83
N LYS A 136 6.62 12.55 11.61
CA LYS A 136 5.80 12.38 10.40
C LYS A 136 5.65 10.91 10.02
N ASP A 137 6.74 10.13 10.03
CA ASP A 137 6.69 8.70 9.77
C ASP A 137 5.89 7.94 10.84
N LEU A 138 6.02 8.35 12.10
CA LEU A 138 5.23 7.80 13.21
C LEU A 138 3.74 8.12 13.05
N PHE A 139 3.40 9.32 12.61
CA PHE A 139 2.04 9.74 12.31
C PHE A 139 1.43 8.87 11.20
N TYR A 140 2.11 8.71 10.07
CA TYR A 140 1.65 7.87 8.97
C TYR A 140 1.49 6.42 9.38
N PHE A 141 2.39 5.92 10.22
CA PHE A 141 2.31 4.60 10.79
C PHE A 141 1.06 4.43 11.65
N THR A 142 0.85 5.34 12.61
CA THR A 142 -0.28 5.28 13.55
C THR A 142 -1.61 5.35 12.80
N LEU A 143 -1.72 6.25 11.82
CA LEU A 143 -2.92 6.35 10.97
C LEU A 143 -3.16 5.10 10.15
N THR A 144 -2.12 4.52 9.56
CA THR A 144 -2.25 3.27 8.79
C THR A 144 -2.82 2.16 9.67
N HIS A 145 -2.30 2.01 10.89
CA HIS A 145 -2.81 1.03 11.84
C HIS A 145 -4.24 1.31 12.24
N PHE A 146 -4.56 2.54 12.58
CA PHE A 146 -5.91 2.93 12.96
C PHE A 146 -6.93 2.60 11.87
N PHE A 147 -6.62 2.90 10.61
CA PHE A 147 -7.51 2.61 9.49
C PHE A 147 -7.64 1.11 9.20
N ILE A 148 -6.54 0.35 9.30
CA ILE A 148 -6.58 -1.11 9.14
C ILE A 148 -7.43 -1.74 10.25
N ASP A 149 -7.27 -1.31 11.50
CA ASP A 149 -8.09 -1.76 12.63
C ASP A 149 -9.58 -1.42 12.46
N LEU A 150 -9.88 -0.20 12.03
CA LEU A 150 -11.24 0.24 11.79
C LEU A 150 -11.95 -0.61 10.73
N VAL A 151 -11.22 -1.02 9.68
CA VAL A 151 -11.78 -1.81 8.58
C VAL A 151 -11.80 -3.30 8.88
N ASN A 152 -10.88 -3.81 9.69
CA ASN A 152 -10.62 -5.23 9.91
C ASN A 152 -10.65 -5.67 11.38
N SER A 153 -11.53 -5.12 12.19
CA SER A 153 -11.58 -5.33 13.66
C SER A 153 -11.46 -6.79 14.17
N LYS A 154 -11.54 -7.79 13.29
CA LYS A 154 -11.37 -9.21 13.61
C LYS A 154 -10.01 -9.81 13.25
N MET A 155 -9.29 -9.28 12.27
CA MET A 155 -8.03 -9.88 11.81
C MET A 155 -6.80 -9.41 12.60
N TRP A 156 -6.86 -8.23 13.16
CA TRP A 156 -5.73 -7.59 13.81
C TRP A 156 -5.40 -8.15 15.22
N LYS A 157 -6.32 -8.82 15.88
CA LYS A 157 -6.15 -9.29 17.25
C LYS A 157 -5.13 -10.39 17.47
N SER A 158 -4.67 -11.09 16.43
CA SER A 158 -3.90 -12.32 16.61
C SER A 158 -2.38 -12.19 16.59
N ASN A 159 -1.78 -11.11 16.05
CA ASN A 159 -0.32 -11.09 15.78
C ASN A 159 0.47 -9.88 16.35
N ASN A 160 -0.10 -9.08 17.24
CA ASN A 160 0.43 -7.74 17.53
C ASN A 160 1.13 -7.54 18.88
N SER A 161 2.05 -8.43 19.27
CA SER A 161 2.97 -8.15 20.38
C SER A 161 3.92 -6.97 20.10
N HIS A 162 4.28 -6.74 18.83
CA HIS A 162 5.17 -5.63 18.43
C HIS A 162 4.49 -4.25 18.44
N LEU A 163 3.18 -4.20 18.19
CA LEU A 163 2.44 -2.93 18.15
C LEU A 163 2.05 -2.42 19.54
N LYS A 164 1.84 -3.33 20.50
CA LYS A 164 1.57 -2.93 21.89
C LYS A 164 2.66 -2.03 22.47
N ASN A 165 3.90 -2.18 22.01
CA ASN A 165 5.02 -1.36 22.46
C ASN A 165 5.11 0.01 21.76
N ILE A 166 4.53 0.16 20.58
CA ILE A 166 4.56 1.42 19.79
C ILE A 166 3.30 2.25 20.09
N THR A 167 2.17 1.60 20.27
CA THR A 167 0.88 2.22 20.64
C THR A 167 0.66 2.26 22.15
N SER A 168 1.72 2.21 22.97
CA SER A 168 1.58 2.46 24.39
C SER A 168 0.91 3.82 24.60
N LYS A 169 0.00 3.93 25.57
CA LYS A 169 -0.72 5.17 25.89
C LYS A 169 0.21 6.36 26.02
N ASP A 170 1.46 6.13 26.45
CA ASP A 170 2.48 7.17 26.64
C ASP A 170 2.99 7.74 25.31
N ASN A 171 3.08 6.93 24.24
CA ASN A 171 3.51 7.41 22.92
C ASN A 171 2.38 8.15 22.19
N ILE A 172 1.15 7.71 22.38
CA ILE A 172 -0.04 8.37 21.83
C ILE A 172 -0.28 9.71 22.57
N SER A 173 -0.16 9.74 23.89
CA SER A 173 -0.34 11.00 24.66
C SER A 173 0.78 12.01 24.38
N LYS A 174 2.02 11.58 24.17
CA LYS A 174 3.10 12.46 23.73
C LYS A 174 2.83 13.08 22.35
N PHE A 175 2.25 12.30 21.44
CA PHE A 175 1.88 12.79 20.12
C PHE A 175 0.77 13.85 20.18
N TYR A 176 -0.29 13.63 20.98
CA TYR A 176 -1.37 14.61 21.15
C TYR A 176 -0.94 15.88 21.89
N ASN A 177 0.11 15.81 22.71
CA ASN A 177 0.64 16.98 23.41
C ASN A 177 1.67 17.79 22.59
N THR A 178 2.01 17.32 21.38
CA THR A 178 2.92 18.02 20.44
C THR A 178 2.18 18.62 19.23
N LEU A 179 0.87 18.39 19.11
CA LEU A 179 -0.05 19.07 18.19
C LEU A 179 -0.72 20.26 18.88
#